data_0307dac418af7c32416405860d177e6d
#
_entry.id   0307dac418af7c32416405860d177e6d
#
_cell.length_a   1.000
_cell.length_b   1.000
_cell.length_c   1.000
_cell.angle_alpha   90.00
_cell.angle_beta   90.00
_cell.angle_gamma   90.00
#
_symmetry.space_group_name_H-M   'P 1'
#
loop_
_entity.id
_entity.type
_entity.pdbx_description
1 polymer ?
#
loop_
_entity_poly.entity_id
_entity_poly.type
_entity_poly.pdbx_seq_one_letter_code
_entity_poly.pdbx_strand_id
1 'polypeptide(L)'
;DMDKAIAQRMETSATDLRRQFRDNKIKFNSLALNNNTITVQFANNDDRTAAQDYLRSNGNEFNQQAVATATGSTLRLTYTDVRRQEIQSYAVNQNLTTLRNRINELGVAEALVQTQGSNRIVVELPGVQDTAEAKRVLGRTANLEFRLVSDQNDQVIDPYTGKSNGQPL
;
A
#
# COMPACT_ATOMS: atom_id res chain seq x y z
N ASP A 1 3.01 -5.45 9.81
CA ASP A 1 4.31 -4.91 9.43
C ASP A 1 4.10 -3.51 8.84
N MET A 2 4.55 -2.48 9.57
CA MET A 2 4.35 -1.07 9.22
C MET A 2 5.11 -0.66 7.96
N ASP A 3 6.28 -1.25 7.74
CA ASP A 3 7.07 -0.98 6.53
C ASP A 3 6.34 -1.47 5.28
N LYS A 4 5.64 -2.59 5.40
CA LYS A 4 4.81 -3.13 4.33
C LYS A 4 3.61 -2.23 4.02
N ALA A 5 2.98 -1.64 5.03
CA ALA A 5 1.90 -0.68 4.83
C ALA A 5 2.38 0.60 4.11
N ILE A 6 3.57 1.10 4.47
CA ILE A 6 4.20 2.25 3.80
C ILE A 6 4.53 1.89 2.35
N ALA A 7 5.14 0.73 2.11
CA ALA A 7 5.49 0.29 0.76
C ALA A 7 4.27 0.15 -0.15
N GLN A 8 3.20 -0.48 0.33
CA GLN A 8 1.96 -0.64 -0.40
C GLN A 8 1.28 0.71 -0.71
N ARG A 9 1.30 1.63 0.26
CA ARG A 9 0.76 2.98 0.03
C ARG A 9 1.60 3.75 -0.98
N MET A 10 2.93 3.60 -0.95
CA MET A 10 3.83 4.24 -1.92
C MET A 10 3.60 3.72 -3.34
N GLU A 11 3.31 2.43 -3.51
CA GLU A 11 2.95 1.83 -4.80
C GLU A 11 1.66 2.43 -5.36
N THR A 12 0.63 2.56 -4.51
CA THR A 12 -0.62 3.24 -4.87
C THR A 12 -0.35 4.69 -5.27
N SER A 13 0.43 5.43 -4.48
CA SER A 13 0.79 6.81 -4.79
C SER A 13 1.57 6.94 -6.10
N ALA A 14 2.47 6.02 -6.42
CA ALA A 14 3.18 6.02 -7.71
C ALA A 14 2.23 5.85 -8.91
N THR A 15 1.22 5.00 -8.76
CA THR A 15 0.19 4.79 -9.78
C THR A 15 -0.70 6.03 -9.94
N ASP A 16 -1.13 6.61 -8.83
CA ASP A 16 -1.94 7.83 -8.82
C ASP A 16 -1.20 9.02 -9.42
N LEU A 17 0.07 9.20 -9.07
CA LEU A 17 0.90 10.27 -9.64
C LEU A 17 1.06 10.17 -11.15
N ARG A 18 1.22 8.95 -11.70
CA ARG A 18 1.27 8.75 -13.17
C ARG A 18 -0.01 9.23 -13.83
N ARG A 19 -1.17 8.93 -13.23
CA ARG A 19 -2.46 9.38 -13.72
C ARG A 19 -2.60 10.90 -13.60
N GLN A 20 -2.35 11.45 -12.40
CA GLN A 20 -2.47 12.87 -12.13
C GLN A 20 -1.57 13.73 -13.02
N PHE A 21 -0.32 13.32 -13.24
CA PHE A 21 0.59 14.05 -14.13
C PHE A 21 0.08 14.05 -15.58
N ARG A 22 -0.46 12.93 -16.06
CA ARG A 22 -1.07 12.87 -17.39
C ARG A 22 -2.31 13.75 -17.51
N ASP A 23 -3.19 13.68 -16.54
CA ASP A 23 -4.46 14.46 -16.52
C ASP A 23 -4.19 15.97 -16.47
N ASN A 24 -3.12 16.39 -15.78
CA ASN A 24 -2.68 17.76 -15.69
C ASN A 24 -1.66 18.17 -16.76
N LYS A 25 -1.45 17.32 -17.79
CA LYS A 25 -0.54 17.57 -18.91
C LYS A 25 0.91 17.84 -18.50
N ILE A 26 1.34 17.33 -17.35
CA ILE A 26 2.72 17.37 -16.89
C ILE A 26 3.49 16.25 -17.61
N LYS A 27 4.46 16.64 -18.43
CA LYS A 27 5.26 15.71 -19.22
C LYS A 27 6.36 15.08 -18.37
N PHE A 28 6.50 13.77 -18.45
CA PHE A 28 7.60 13.03 -17.84
C PHE A 28 8.00 11.84 -18.72
N ASN A 29 9.27 11.44 -18.65
CA ASN A 29 9.82 10.34 -19.44
C ASN A 29 9.54 8.98 -18.78
N SER A 30 9.77 8.90 -17.46
CA SER A 30 9.54 7.68 -16.69
C SER A 30 9.19 8.01 -15.24
N LEU A 31 8.47 7.09 -14.61
CA LEU A 31 8.22 7.11 -13.17
C LEU A 31 8.42 5.68 -12.63
N ALA A 32 9.38 5.52 -11.76
CA ALA A 32 9.75 4.25 -11.15
C ALA A 32 9.67 4.34 -9.62
N LEU A 33 9.32 3.22 -9.00
CA LEU A 33 9.33 3.06 -7.55
C LEU A 33 10.42 2.06 -7.15
N ASN A 34 11.34 2.49 -6.29
CA ASN A 34 12.38 1.66 -5.70
C ASN A 34 12.56 2.00 -4.22
N ASN A 35 12.52 0.99 -3.35
CA ASN A 35 12.75 1.15 -1.91
C ASN A 35 12.01 2.36 -1.28
N ASN A 36 10.71 2.45 -1.47
CA ASN A 36 9.87 3.54 -0.97
C ASN A 36 10.26 4.95 -1.48
N THR A 37 10.97 5.02 -2.60
CA THR A 37 11.30 6.27 -3.29
C THR A 37 10.72 6.24 -4.70
N ILE A 38 9.86 7.19 -5.01
CA ILE A 38 9.39 7.41 -6.38
C ILE A 38 10.41 8.30 -7.08
N THR A 39 10.92 7.84 -8.21
CA THR A 39 11.85 8.59 -9.05
C THR A 39 11.17 8.92 -10.38
N VAL A 40 11.04 10.20 -10.66
CA VAL A 40 10.45 10.69 -11.91
C VAL A 40 11.54 11.34 -12.74
N GLN A 41 11.63 10.96 -14.01
CA GLN A 41 12.58 11.53 -14.97
C GLN A 41 11.83 12.45 -15.95
N PHE A 42 12.40 13.62 -16.20
CA PHE A 42 11.90 14.65 -17.07
C PHE A 42 12.91 14.96 -18.19
N ALA A 43 12.41 15.37 -19.33
CA ALA A 43 13.26 15.80 -20.46
C ALA A 43 14.01 17.11 -20.16
N ASN A 44 13.43 17.98 -19.33
CA ASN A 44 13.96 19.31 -19.02
C ASN A 44 13.57 19.74 -17.60
N ASN A 45 14.12 20.88 -17.18
CA ASN A 45 13.86 21.44 -15.84
C ASN A 45 12.46 22.06 -15.72
N ASP A 46 11.88 22.55 -16.80
CA ASP A 46 10.56 23.21 -16.79
C ASP A 46 9.46 22.20 -16.48
N ASP A 47 9.49 21.05 -17.13
CA ASP A 47 8.55 19.95 -16.85
C ASP A 47 8.68 19.43 -15.40
N ARG A 48 9.92 19.32 -14.89
CA ARG A 48 10.15 18.97 -13.49
C ARG A 48 9.59 20.04 -12.53
N THR A 49 9.81 21.33 -12.83
CA THR A 49 9.32 22.43 -12.00
C THR A 49 7.79 22.44 -11.98
N ALA A 50 7.14 22.23 -13.13
CA ALA A 50 5.70 22.08 -13.21
C ALA A 50 5.18 20.94 -12.32
N ALA A 51 5.88 19.79 -12.31
CA ALA A 51 5.55 18.67 -11.42
C ALA A 51 5.70 19.03 -9.94
N GLN A 52 6.78 19.74 -9.57
CA GLN A 52 7.01 20.19 -8.21
C GLN A 52 5.93 21.17 -7.72
N ASP A 53 5.56 22.13 -8.54
CA ASP A 53 4.52 23.10 -8.22
C ASP A 53 3.16 22.45 -8.10
N TYR A 54 2.85 21.48 -8.99
CA TYR A 54 1.65 20.67 -8.86
C TYR A 54 1.60 19.92 -7.53
N LEU A 55 2.68 19.25 -7.15
CA LEU A 55 2.77 18.51 -5.89
C LEU A 55 2.62 19.42 -4.66
N ARG A 56 3.19 20.60 -4.68
CA ARG A 56 3.04 21.59 -3.59
C ARG A 56 1.61 22.10 -3.47
N SER A 57 0.93 22.31 -4.58
CA SER A 57 -0.44 22.84 -4.61
C SER A 57 -1.50 21.80 -4.22
N ASN A 58 -1.21 20.50 -4.42
CA ASN A 58 -2.16 19.41 -4.21
C ASN A 58 -1.88 18.55 -2.95
N GLY A 59 -1.03 19.04 -2.07
CA GLY A 59 -0.69 18.37 -0.81
C GLY A 59 0.81 18.21 -0.62
N ASN A 60 1.26 18.37 0.61
CA ASN A 60 2.68 18.29 0.97
C ASN A 60 3.01 16.89 1.52
N GLU A 61 2.62 15.84 0.80
CA GLU A 61 2.84 14.46 1.23
C GLU A 61 4.28 13.98 1.04
N PHE A 62 5.03 14.63 0.14
CA PHE A 62 6.36 14.19 -0.29
C PHE A 62 7.46 15.21 0.03
N ASN A 63 8.56 14.71 0.55
CA ASN A 63 9.84 15.39 0.44
C ASN A 63 10.30 15.30 -1.01
N GLN A 64 10.66 16.43 -1.59
CA GLN A 64 11.00 16.56 -3.00
C GLN A 64 12.49 16.86 -3.15
N GLN A 65 13.25 15.99 -3.76
CA GLN A 65 14.65 16.17 -4.07
C GLN A 65 14.85 16.23 -5.59
N ALA A 66 15.20 17.40 -6.09
CA ALA A 66 15.52 17.60 -7.49
C ALA A 66 17.01 17.32 -7.76
N VAL A 67 17.29 16.58 -8.83
CA VAL A 67 18.65 16.29 -9.30
C VAL A 67 18.71 16.61 -10.78
N ALA A 68 19.54 17.58 -11.15
CA ALA A 68 19.83 17.88 -12.55
C ALA A 68 20.82 16.83 -13.10
N THR A 69 20.59 16.36 -14.31
CA THR A 69 21.48 15.44 -15.02
C THR A 69 21.87 16.04 -16.36
N ALA A 70 22.91 15.52 -16.99
CA ALA A 70 23.38 16.03 -18.29
C ALA A 70 22.33 15.89 -19.40
N THR A 71 21.39 14.94 -19.29
CA THR A 71 20.39 14.61 -20.30
C THR A 71 18.95 14.90 -19.87
N GLY A 72 18.75 15.66 -18.79
CA GLY A 72 17.42 15.95 -18.29
C GLY A 72 17.41 16.30 -16.81
N SER A 73 16.31 16.04 -16.16
CA SER A 73 16.12 16.32 -14.74
C SER A 73 15.37 15.21 -14.03
N THR A 74 15.73 14.94 -12.79
CA THR A 74 15.12 13.88 -11.97
C THR A 74 14.51 14.50 -10.72
N LEU A 75 13.33 14.03 -10.34
CA LEU A 75 12.68 14.35 -9.09
C LEU A 75 12.52 13.06 -8.26
N ARG A 76 13.12 13.05 -7.08
CA ARG A 76 12.93 11.96 -6.09
C ARG A 76 11.91 12.39 -5.06
N LEU A 77 10.96 11.50 -4.80
CA LEU A 77 9.85 11.72 -3.87
C LEU A 77 9.89 10.63 -2.80
N THR A 78 9.93 11.06 -1.54
CA THR A 78 9.77 10.19 -0.38
C THR A 78 8.67 10.76 0.51
N TYR A 79 7.95 9.94 1.25
CA TYR A 79 6.96 10.49 2.18
C TYR A 79 7.63 11.35 3.25
N THR A 80 6.95 12.44 3.61
CA THR A 80 7.29 13.22 4.81
C THR A 80 7.10 12.37 6.06
N ASP A 81 7.75 12.72 7.16
CA ASP A 81 7.60 12.00 8.44
C ASP A 81 6.15 12.07 8.95
N VAL A 82 5.48 13.20 8.75
CA VAL A 82 4.06 13.35 9.08
C VAL A 82 3.22 12.35 8.31
N ARG A 83 3.43 12.25 7.00
CA ARG A 83 2.69 11.31 6.15
C ARG A 83 2.95 9.85 6.53
N ARG A 84 4.18 9.52 6.85
CA ARG A 84 4.55 8.18 7.34
C ARG A 84 3.82 7.83 8.64
N GLN A 85 3.77 8.76 9.59
CA GLN A 85 3.05 8.57 10.85
C GLN A 85 1.55 8.40 10.65
N GLU A 86 0.93 9.17 9.75
CA GLU A 86 -0.48 9.02 9.39
C GLU A 86 -0.79 7.63 8.83
N ILE A 87 0.04 7.14 7.88
CA ILE A 87 -0.11 5.81 7.29
C ILE A 87 0.03 4.73 8.36
N GLN A 88 1.02 4.86 9.24
CA GLN A 88 1.22 3.91 10.35
C GLN A 88 0.05 3.91 11.32
N SER A 89 -0.42 5.07 11.75
CA SER A 89 -1.55 5.21 12.66
C SER A 89 -2.84 4.63 12.07
N TYR A 90 -3.08 4.90 10.79
CA TYR A 90 -4.22 4.33 10.07
C TYR A 90 -4.14 2.79 10.02
N ALA A 91 -2.98 2.25 9.67
CA ALA A 91 -2.76 0.80 9.61
C ALA A 91 -2.92 0.13 10.99
N VAL A 92 -2.43 0.75 12.06
CA VAL A 92 -2.62 0.25 13.44
C VAL A 92 -4.09 0.22 13.82
N ASN A 93 -4.83 1.30 13.57
CA ASN A 93 -6.25 1.39 13.91
C ASN A 93 -7.09 0.38 13.13
N GLN A 94 -6.80 0.20 11.84
CA GLN A 94 -7.48 -0.79 11.02
C GLN A 94 -7.19 -2.23 11.50
N ASN A 95 -5.94 -2.51 11.85
CA ASN A 95 -5.55 -3.81 12.41
C ASN A 95 -6.19 -4.06 13.77
N LEU A 96 -6.32 -3.05 14.62
CA LEU A 96 -7.05 -3.13 15.90
C LEU A 96 -8.49 -3.60 15.69
N THR A 97 -9.21 -2.97 14.77
CA THR A 97 -10.59 -3.33 14.44
C THR A 97 -10.67 -4.77 13.93
N THR A 98 -9.79 -5.14 13.02
CA THR A 98 -9.72 -6.50 12.47
C THR A 98 -9.43 -7.53 13.57
N LEU A 99 -8.49 -7.24 14.46
CA LEU A 99 -8.16 -8.15 15.57
C LEU A 99 -9.31 -8.30 16.56
N ARG A 100 -10.01 -7.22 16.90
CA ARG A 100 -11.20 -7.29 17.77
C ARG A 100 -12.29 -8.16 17.16
N ASN A 101 -12.56 -8.01 15.86
CA ASN A 101 -13.55 -8.84 15.18
C ASN A 101 -13.16 -10.33 15.23
N ARG A 102 -11.92 -10.66 14.94
CA ARG A 102 -11.42 -12.05 15.00
C ARG A 102 -11.46 -12.64 16.40
N ILE A 103 -11.17 -11.85 17.40
CA ILE A 103 -11.25 -12.28 18.80
C ILE A 103 -12.70 -12.56 19.20
N ASN A 104 -13.63 -11.72 18.77
CA ASN A 104 -15.06 -11.95 18.98
C ASN A 104 -15.54 -13.24 18.30
N GLU A 105 -15.04 -13.54 17.10
CA GLU A 105 -15.31 -14.79 16.39
C GLU A 105 -14.78 -16.02 17.16
N LEU A 106 -13.69 -15.88 17.91
CA LEU A 106 -13.16 -16.94 18.80
C LEU A 106 -14.00 -17.13 20.05
N GLY A 107 -14.97 -16.27 20.34
CA GLY A 107 -15.81 -16.35 21.52
C GLY A 107 -15.07 -16.07 22.84
N VAL A 108 -13.92 -15.42 22.80
CA VAL A 108 -13.14 -15.08 24.01
C VAL A 108 -13.78 -13.89 24.71
N ALA A 109 -14.38 -14.16 25.86
CA ALA A 109 -14.89 -13.11 26.74
C ALA A 109 -13.73 -12.35 27.38
N GLU A 110 -13.88 -11.03 27.53
CA GLU A 110 -12.94 -10.14 28.23
C GLU A 110 -11.54 -10.05 27.62
N ALA A 111 -11.40 -10.29 26.31
CA ALA A 111 -10.14 -10.07 25.62
C ALA A 111 -9.73 -8.59 25.65
N LEU A 112 -8.47 -8.31 26.01
CA LEU A 112 -7.92 -6.97 26.00
C LEU A 112 -7.11 -6.76 24.72
N VAL A 113 -7.47 -5.75 23.93
CA VAL A 113 -6.76 -5.37 22.71
C VAL A 113 -6.42 -3.90 22.79
N GLN A 114 -5.15 -3.59 22.90
CA GLN A 114 -4.66 -2.22 23.06
C GLN A 114 -3.40 -1.96 22.23
N THR A 115 -3.17 -0.69 21.89
CA THR A 115 -1.92 -0.29 21.26
C THR A 115 -0.82 -0.10 22.31
N GLN A 116 0.38 -0.52 21.96
CA GLN A 116 1.60 -0.26 22.73
C GLN A 116 2.59 0.52 21.84
N GLY A 117 2.74 1.80 22.13
CA GLY A 117 3.51 2.70 21.26
C GLY A 117 2.83 2.93 19.91
N SER A 118 3.60 3.31 18.91
CA SER A 118 3.09 3.68 17.58
C SER A 118 2.94 2.51 16.61
N ASN A 119 3.49 1.34 16.91
CA ASN A 119 3.64 0.25 15.93
C ASN A 119 3.32 -1.15 16.47
N ARG A 120 2.86 -1.27 17.70
CA ARG A 120 2.51 -2.55 18.33
C ARG A 120 1.07 -2.59 18.80
N ILE A 121 0.49 -3.77 18.69
CA ILE A 121 -0.80 -4.11 19.28
C ILE A 121 -0.55 -5.27 20.23
N VAL A 122 -0.96 -5.11 21.48
CA VAL A 122 -0.95 -6.15 22.50
C VAL A 122 -2.34 -6.76 22.60
N VAL A 123 -2.39 -8.08 22.58
CA VAL A 123 -3.62 -8.87 22.71
C VAL A 123 -3.46 -9.81 23.89
N GLU A 124 -4.35 -9.68 24.85
CA GLU A 124 -4.44 -10.58 26.00
C GLU A 124 -5.73 -11.39 25.88
N LEU A 125 -5.61 -12.70 25.91
CA LEU A 125 -6.71 -13.65 25.72
C LEU A 125 -6.85 -14.52 26.97
N PRO A 126 -7.55 -14.05 28.00
CA PRO A 126 -7.74 -14.84 29.22
C PRO A 126 -8.57 -16.11 28.93
N GLY A 127 -8.17 -17.22 29.53
CA GLY A 127 -8.88 -18.49 29.42
C GLY A 127 -8.65 -19.27 28.10
N VAL A 128 -7.83 -18.78 27.20
CA VAL A 128 -7.49 -19.52 25.97
C VAL A 128 -6.47 -20.61 26.28
N GLN A 129 -6.88 -21.88 26.16
CA GLN A 129 -6.02 -23.05 26.39
C GLN A 129 -5.17 -23.38 25.15
N ASP A 130 -5.72 -23.24 23.95
CA ASP A 130 -5.01 -23.48 22.70
C ASP A 130 -4.45 -22.16 22.11
N THR A 131 -3.23 -21.86 22.50
CA THR A 131 -2.50 -20.68 22.00
C THR A 131 -2.11 -20.80 20.53
N ALA A 132 -2.01 -22.03 19.98
CA ALA A 132 -1.66 -22.25 18.59
C ALA A 132 -2.86 -21.92 17.69
N GLU A 133 -4.06 -22.33 18.06
CA GLU A 133 -5.30 -21.99 17.39
C GLU A 133 -5.52 -20.46 17.38
N ALA A 134 -5.36 -19.82 18.55
CA ALA A 134 -5.48 -18.37 18.66
C ALA A 134 -4.49 -17.64 17.73
N LYS A 135 -3.22 -18.04 17.73
CA LYS A 135 -2.22 -17.49 16.80
C LYS A 135 -2.58 -17.71 15.34
N ARG A 136 -3.13 -18.87 14.98
CA ARG A 136 -3.55 -19.19 13.62
C ARG A 136 -4.69 -18.28 13.15
N VAL A 137 -5.70 -18.06 13.98
CA VAL A 137 -6.83 -17.19 13.65
C VAL A 137 -6.42 -15.73 13.58
N LEU A 138 -5.68 -15.23 14.56
CA LEU A 138 -5.23 -13.83 14.60
C LEU A 138 -4.21 -13.51 13.50
N GLY A 139 -3.36 -14.48 13.15
CA GLY A 139 -2.30 -14.30 12.15
C GLY A 139 -2.74 -14.42 10.69
N ARG A 140 -4.00 -14.76 10.42
CA ARG A 140 -4.49 -14.83 9.04
C ARG A 140 -4.43 -13.47 8.36
N THR A 141 -3.74 -13.42 7.21
CA THR A 141 -3.72 -12.24 6.34
C THR A 141 -4.58 -12.56 5.12
N ALA A 142 -5.63 -11.78 4.90
CA ALA A 142 -6.43 -11.89 3.68
C ALA A 142 -6.11 -10.70 2.78
N ASN A 143 -5.75 -10.95 1.54
CA ASN A 143 -5.64 -9.94 0.50
C ASN A 143 -6.84 -10.11 -0.45
N LEU A 144 -7.56 -9.01 -0.69
CA LEU A 144 -8.57 -8.96 -1.72
C LEU A 144 -7.91 -8.41 -2.99
N GLU A 145 -7.85 -9.23 -4.03
CA GLU A 145 -7.38 -8.81 -5.34
C GLU A 145 -8.56 -8.77 -6.30
N PHE A 146 -8.75 -7.62 -6.96
CA PHE A 146 -9.64 -7.51 -8.11
C PHE A 146 -8.80 -7.67 -9.38
N ARG A 147 -9.11 -8.66 -10.20
CA ARG A 147 -8.46 -8.89 -11.48
C ARG A 147 -9.48 -8.73 -12.59
N LEU A 148 -9.09 -8.07 -13.66
CA LEU A 148 -9.88 -8.06 -14.88
C LEU A 148 -9.83 -9.47 -15.48
N VAL A 149 -11.00 -10.00 -15.80
CA VAL A 149 -11.11 -11.25 -16.57
C VAL A 149 -10.85 -10.89 -18.04
N SER A 150 -9.94 -11.62 -18.68
CA SER A 150 -9.68 -11.45 -20.11
C SER A 150 -10.78 -12.19 -20.88
N ASP A 151 -11.53 -11.46 -21.69
CA ASP A 151 -12.54 -12.04 -22.58
C ASP A 151 -11.95 -12.89 -23.73
N GLN A 152 -10.61 -12.97 -23.81
CA GLN A 152 -9.92 -13.68 -24.90
C GLN A 152 -9.59 -15.15 -24.61
N ASN A 153 -9.90 -15.65 -23.42
CA ASN A 153 -9.63 -17.04 -23.09
C ASN A 153 -10.83 -17.64 -22.36
N ASP A 154 -11.62 -18.43 -23.07
CA ASP A 154 -12.76 -19.22 -22.55
C ASP A 154 -12.34 -20.34 -21.58
N GLN A 155 -11.14 -20.30 -21.05
CA GLN A 155 -10.66 -21.26 -20.08
C GLN A 155 -10.71 -20.68 -18.65
N VAL A 156 -11.72 -21.10 -17.92
CA VAL A 156 -11.78 -20.83 -16.48
C VAL A 156 -10.71 -21.69 -15.80
N ILE A 157 -9.66 -21.05 -15.33
CA ILE A 157 -8.62 -21.70 -14.53
C ILE A 157 -9.09 -21.69 -13.07
N ASP A 158 -9.23 -22.86 -12.48
CA ASP A 158 -9.50 -23.01 -11.04
C ASP A 158 -8.34 -22.39 -10.25
N PRO A 159 -8.60 -21.37 -9.43
CA PRO A 159 -7.55 -20.67 -8.68
C PRO A 159 -6.88 -21.51 -7.60
N TYR A 160 -7.46 -22.66 -7.22
CA TYR A 160 -6.92 -23.55 -6.20
C TYR A 160 -6.09 -24.70 -6.77
N THR A 161 -6.43 -25.17 -7.97
CA THR A 161 -5.78 -26.33 -8.59
C THR A 161 -4.90 -25.97 -9.77
N GLY A 162 -5.01 -24.76 -10.31
CA GLY A 162 -4.29 -24.30 -11.51
C GLY A 162 -4.69 -25.04 -12.78
N LYS A 163 -5.76 -25.85 -12.74
CA LYS A 163 -6.22 -26.63 -13.90
C LYS A 163 -7.34 -25.91 -14.63
N SER A 164 -7.27 -25.93 -15.94
CA SER A 164 -8.33 -25.44 -16.81
C SER A 164 -9.47 -26.45 -16.86
N ASN A 165 -10.69 -25.99 -16.62
CA ASN A 165 -11.91 -26.82 -16.72
C ASN A 165 -12.31 -27.02 -18.18
N GLY A 166 -11.44 -27.35 -19.05
CA GLY A 166 -11.52 -27.71 -20.47
C GLY A 166 -12.88 -28.02 -21.09
N GLN A 167 -13.93 -27.22 -20.86
CA GLN A 167 -15.14 -27.24 -21.68
C GLN A 167 -15.39 -25.84 -22.23
N PRO A 168 -15.35 -25.68 -23.57
CA PRO A 168 -15.91 -24.48 -24.20
C PRO A 168 -17.44 -24.51 -24.03
N LEU A 169 -18.00 -23.37 -23.68
CA LEU A 169 -19.45 -23.14 -23.76
C LEU A 169 -19.91 -23.08 -25.21
#